data_806ee826fd7af2613f7d0eeb479145e0
#
_entry.id   806ee826fd7af2613f7d0eeb479145e0
#
_cell.length_a   1.000
_cell.length_b   1.000
_cell.length_c   1.000
_cell.angle_alpha   90.00
_cell.angle_beta   90.00
_cell.angle_gamma   90.00
#
_symmetry.space_group_name_H-M   'P 1'
#
loop_
_entity.id
_entity.type
_entity.pdbx_description
1 polymer ?
#
loop_
_entity_poly.entity_id
_entity_poly.type
_entity_poly.pdbx_seq_one_letter_code
_entity_poly.pdbx_strand_id
1 'polypeptide(L)'
;MLKQRVITALILLAVIIGVLALGGTTAWGVLMLPVMALAIHEWTRLLGRQASPALPVSLAVAIAYGAWRSDATPAPEWLVPVLGIGVLAWIFVAFRSVFRVRPSCSSPWLAAFSMLLLWVSLFELRNLGAGVLISAMAIVWLADIGAYFSGRAFGRRKLAPRVSPGKTWEGV
;
A
#
# COMPACT_ATOMS: atom_id res chain seq x y z
N MET A 1 -1.02 -17.18 21.12
CA MET A 1 -0.89 -15.93 20.33
C MET A 1 0.15 -16.01 19.19
N LEU A 2 1.44 -16.42 19.45
CA LEU A 2 2.47 -16.50 18.38
C LEU A 2 2.11 -17.55 17.30
N LYS A 3 1.70 -18.75 17.68
CA LYS A 3 1.32 -19.84 16.76
C LYS A 3 0.23 -19.41 15.77
N GLN A 4 -0.82 -18.71 16.24
CA GLN A 4 -1.90 -18.24 15.38
C GLN A 4 -1.39 -17.22 14.32
N ARG A 5 -0.52 -16.28 14.73
CA ARG A 5 0.07 -15.30 13.81
C ARG A 5 0.93 -15.98 12.74
N VAL A 6 1.73 -16.98 13.12
CA VAL A 6 2.56 -17.75 12.19
C VAL A 6 1.68 -18.52 11.20
N ILE A 7 0.65 -19.22 11.68
CA ILE A 7 -0.27 -19.96 10.80
C ILE A 7 -0.98 -19.02 9.80
N THR A 8 -1.51 -17.89 10.29
CA THR A 8 -2.17 -16.90 9.41
C THR A 8 -1.20 -16.34 8.36
N ALA A 9 0.03 -16.03 8.76
CA ALA A 9 1.05 -15.54 7.83
C ALA A 9 1.41 -16.59 6.76
N LEU A 10 1.55 -17.86 7.15
CA LEU A 10 1.83 -18.96 6.20
C LEU A 10 0.67 -19.19 5.23
N ILE A 11 -0.58 -19.13 5.71
CA ILE A 11 -1.77 -19.26 4.85
C ILE A 11 -1.82 -18.10 3.84
N LEU A 12 -1.65 -16.86 4.30
CA LEU A 12 -1.65 -15.69 3.43
C LEU A 12 -0.51 -15.76 2.40
N LEU A 13 0.68 -16.17 2.83
CA LEU A 13 1.82 -16.35 1.94
C LEU A 13 1.54 -17.42 0.86
N ALA A 14 0.97 -18.56 1.25
CA ALA A 14 0.60 -19.61 0.32
C ALA A 14 -0.45 -19.16 -0.71
N VAL A 15 -1.45 -18.38 -0.27
CA VAL A 15 -2.47 -17.78 -1.17
C VAL A 15 -1.82 -16.81 -2.14
N ILE A 16 -0.95 -15.91 -1.66
CA ILE A 16 -0.24 -14.94 -2.50
C ILE A 16 0.62 -15.66 -3.55
N ILE A 17 1.43 -16.64 -3.12
CA ILE A 17 2.29 -17.42 -4.03
C ILE A 17 1.44 -18.18 -5.04
N GLY A 18 0.35 -18.82 -4.60
CA GLY A 18 -0.57 -19.55 -5.47
C GLY A 18 -1.17 -18.65 -6.55
N VAL A 19 -1.66 -17.48 -6.19
CA VAL A 19 -2.22 -16.51 -7.15
C VAL A 19 -1.14 -15.93 -8.08
N LEU A 20 0.07 -15.71 -7.59
CA LEU A 20 1.18 -15.22 -8.42
C LEU A 20 1.67 -16.28 -9.41
N ALA A 21 1.70 -17.56 -9.01
CA ALA A 21 2.19 -18.66 -9.84
C ALA A 21 1.16 -19.16 -10.86
N LEU A 22 -0.10 -19.28 -10.45
CA LEU A 22 -1.17 -19.93 -11.22
C LEU A 22 -2.22 -18.95 -11.74
N GLY A 23 -2.36 -17.77 -11.11
CA GLY A 23 -3.35 -16.77 -11.47
C GLY A 23 -2.82 -15.74 -12.46
N GLY A 24 -3.76 -15.20 -13.27
CA GLY A 24 -3.50 -14.04 -14.12
C GLY A 24 -3.56 -12.72 -13.33
N THR A 25 -3.41 -11.60 -14.07
CA THR A 25 -3.52 -10.25 -13.51
C THR A 25 -4.89 -9.99 -12.87
N THR A 26 -5.95 -10.50 -13.48
CA THR A 26 -7.32 -10.39 -12.93
C THR A 26 -7.45 -11.05 -11.57
N ALA A 27 -6.92 -12.29 -11.42
CA ALA A 27 -6.95 -13.00 -10.14
C ALA A 27 -6.16 -12.25 -9.06
N TRP A 28 -5.02 -11.67 -9.41
CA TRP A 28 -4.25 -10.81 -8.53
C TRP A 28 -5.03 -9.56 -8.11
N GLY A 29 -5.65 -8.86 -9.07
CA GLY A 29 -6.47 -7.69 -8.80
C GLY A 29 -7.62 -8.00 -7.85
N VAL A 30 -8.34 -9.10 -8.08
CA VAL A 30 -9.44 -9.55 -7.20
C VAL A 30 -8.94 -9.89 -5.80
N LEU A 31 -7.80 -10.57 -5.67
CA LEU A 31 -7.19 -10.87 -4.36
C LEU A 31 -6.86 -9.60 -3.57
N MET A 32 -6.45 -8.53 -4.25
CA MET A 32 -6.08 -7.26 -3.58
C MET A 32 -7.29 -6.38 -3.22
N LEU A 33 -8.49 -6.62 -3.76
CA LEU A 33 -9.69 -5.83 -3.40
C LEU A 33 -10.04 -5.88 -1.91
N PRO A 34 -10.12 -7.06 -1.25
CA PRO A 34 -10.40 -7.10 0.18
C PRO A 34 -9.30 -6.44 1.03
N VAL A 35 -8.04 -6.50 0.61
CA VAL A 35 -6.94 -5.82 1.30
C VAL A 35 -7.14 -4.31 1.24
N MET A 36 -7.47 -3.78 0.06
CA MET A 36 -7.79 -2.37 -0.13
C MET A 36 -9.01 -1.96 0.70
N ALA A 37 -10.07 -2.77 0.70
CA ALA A 37 -11.29 -2.50 1.45
C ALA A 37 -11.04 -2.44 2.95
N LEU A 38 -10.30 -3.40 3.50
CA LEU A 38 -9.92 -3.43 4.91
C LEU A 38 -9.07 -2.24 5.30
N ALA A 39 -8.10 -1.85 4.48
CA ALA A 39 -7.24 -0.70 4.75
C ALA A 39 -8.04 0.61 4.80
N ILE A 40 -8.95 0.84 3.84
CA ILE A 40 -9.82 2.02 3.83
C ILE A 40 -10.79 2.00 5.02
N HIS A 41 -11.34 0.84 5.35
CA HIS A 41 -12.24 0.68 6.49
C HIS A 41 -11.53 1.01 7.81
N GLU A 42 -10.36 0.42 8.06
CA GLU A 42 -9.58 0.68 9.27
C GLU A 42 -9.17 2.15 9.38
N TRP A 43 -8.74 2.76 8.27
CA TRP A 43 -8.44 4.19 8.26
C TRP A 43 -9.67 5.04 8.63
N THR A 44 -10.84 4.69 8.07
CA THR A 44 -12.10 5.37 8.38
C THR A 44 -12.44 5.27 9.87
N ARG A 45 -12.24 4.09 10.47
CA ARG A 45 -12.41 3.86 11.92
C ARG A 45 -11.46 4.68 12.77
N LEU A 46 -10.19 4.76 12.38
CA LEU A 46 -9.19 5.58 13.06
C LEU A 46 -9.54 7.08 13.06
N LEU A 47 -10.33 7.53 12.09
CA LEU A 47 -10.90 8.88 12.04
C LEU A 47 -12.18 9.04 12.89
N GLY A 48 -12.57 8.03 13.66
CA GLY A 48 -13.79 8.04 14.47
C GLY A 48 -15.09 7.90 13.67
N ARG A 49 -15.02 7.43 12.41
CA ARG A 49 -16.20 7.24 11.53
C ARG A 49 -16.51 5.76 11.38
N GLN A 50 -17.80 5.41 11.41
CA GLN A 50 -18.24 4.03 11.22
C GLN A 50 -18.30 3.62 9.75
N ALA A 51 -18.62 4.54 8.86
CA ALA A 51 -18.70 4.32 7.43
C ALA A 51 -18.26 5.55 6.63
N SER A 52 -17.86 5.32 5.37
CA SER A 52 -17.51 6.38 4.41
C SER A 52 -17.90 5.95 3.00
N PRO A 53 -18.48 6.83 2.18
CA PRO A 53 -18.76 6.57 0.78
C PRO A 53 -17.46 6.39 -0.05
N ALA A 54 -16.32 6.80 0.48
CA ALA A 54 -15.03 6.64 -0.18
C ALA A 54 -14.67 5.16 -0.45
N LEU A 55 -15.10 4.24 0.43
CA LEU A 55 -14.85 2.80 0.28
C LEU A 55 -15.58 2.20 -0.94
N PRO A 56 -16.93 2.25 -1.04
CA PRO A 56 -17.61 1.67 -2.20
C PRO A 56 -17.23 2.36 -3.52
N VAL A 57 -16.98 3.67 -3.51
CA VAL A 57 -16.52 4.39 -4.71
C VAL A 57 -15.15 3.89 -5.17
N SER A 58 -14.18 3.75 -4.29
CA SER A 58 -12.86 3.25 -4.66
C SER A 58 -12.89 1.80 -5.14
N LEU A 59 -13.73 0.95 -4.54
CA LEU A 59 -13.93 -0.42 -5.01
C LEU A 59 -14.55 -0.46 -6.41
N ALA A 60 -15.57 0.35 -6.66
CA ALA A 60 -16.20 0.43 -7.99
C ALA A 60 -15.20 0.91 -9.06
N VAL A 61 -14.39 1.92 -8.75
CA VAL A 61 -13.34 2.40 -9.67
C VAL A 61 -12.27 1.33 -9.91
N ALA A 62 -11.83 0.60 -8.87
CA ALA A 62 -10.85 -0.47 -9.02
C ALA A 62 -11.39 -1.62 -9.89
N ILE A 63 -12.65 -2.02 -9.67
CA ILE A 63 -13.31 -3.08 -10.45
C ILE A 63 -13.45 -2.63 -11.91
N ALA A 64 -13.94 -1.40 -12.15
CA ALA A 64 -14.09 -0.86 -13.49
C ALA A 64 -12.75 -0.75 -14.23
N TYR A 65 -11.71 -0.28 -13.54
CA TYR A 65 -10.35 -0.23 -14.07
C TYR A 65 -9.83 -1.63 -14.41
N GLY A 66 -9.95 -2.59 -13.48
CA GLY A 66 -9.50 -3.97 -13.69
C GLY A 66 -10.22 -4.66 -14.84
N ALA A 67 -11.54 -4.47 -14.97
CA ALA A 67 -12.33 -4.99 -16.08
C ALA A 67 -11.88 -4.38 -17.42
N TRP A 68 -11.64 -3.07 -17.46
CA TRP A 68 -11.14 -2.40 -18.67
C TRP A 68 -9.72 -2.84 -19.06
N ARG A 69 -8.88 -3.16 -18.07
CA ARG A 69 -7.46 -3.52 -18.27
C ARG A 69 -7.21 -5.03 -18.36
N SER A 70 -8.26 -5.86 -18.30
CA SER A 70 -8.11 -7.32 -18.31
C SER A 70 -7.48 -7.89 -19.60
N ASP A 71 -7.52 -7.13 -20.70
CA ASP A 71 -7.11 -7.58 -22.04
C ASP A 71 -5.66 -7.21 -22.40
N ALA A 72 -4.74 -7.16 -21.45
CA ALA A 72 -3.29 -7.03 -21.65
C ALA A 72 -2.86 -5.95 -22.70
N THR A 73 -3.59 -4.84 -22.76
CA THR A 73 -3.20 -3.69 -23.58
C THR A 73 -2.02 -2.94 -22.98
N PRO A 74 -1.22 -2.18 -23.74
CA PRO A 74 -0.18 -1.33 -23.17
C PRO A 74 -0.73 -0.41 -22.08
N ALA A 75 0.08 -0.14 -21.06
CA ALA A 75 -0.34 0.79 -20.00
C ALA A 75 -0.64 2.16 -20.60
N PRO A 76 -1.76 2.81 -20.19
CA PRO A 76 -2.12 4.11 -20.76
C PRO A 76 -1.07 5.17 -20.37
N GLU A 77 -0.75 6.05 -21.32
CA GLU A 77 0.28 7.09 -21.15
C GLU A 77 0.04 8.02 -19.96
N TRP A 78 -1.23 8.26 -19.61
CA TRP A 78 -1.60 9.08 -18.46
C TRP A 78 -1.31 8.42 -17.09
N LEU A 79 -1.05 7.12 -17.05
CA LEU A 79 -0.87 6.39 -15.80
C LEU A 79 0.39 6.86 -15.04
N VAL A 80 1.52 6.96 -15.73
CA VAL A 80 2.80 7.37 -15.12
C VAL A 80 2.70 8.75 -14.48
N PRO A 81 2.21 9.81 -15.16
CA PRO A 81 2.03 11.11 -14.52
C PRO A 81 1.04 11.08 -13.35
N VAL A 82 -0.05 10.32 -13.41
CA VAL A 82 -1.01 10.19 -12.29
C VAL A 82 -0.35 9.54 -11.07
N LEU A 83 0.41 8.47 -11.26
CA LEU A 83 1.15 7.84 -10.16
C LEU A 83 2.23 8.77 -9.60
N GLY A 84 2.92 9.53 -10.47
CA GLY A 84 3.89 10.55 -10.07
C GLY A 84 3.28 11.64 -9.19
N ILE A 85 2.12 12.16 -9.57
CA ILE A 85 1.35 13.12 -8.75
C ILE A 85 0.99 12.49 -7.38
N GLY A 86 0.57 11.23 -7.37
CA GLY A 86 0.28 10.50 -6.13
C GLY A 86 1.48 10.42 -5.20
N VAL A 87 2.67 10.11 -5.73
CA VAL A 87 3.93 10.09 -4.96
C VAL A 87 4.24 11.47 -4.40
N LEU A 88 4.17 12.51 -5.22
CA LEU A 88 4.43 13.89 -4.78
C LEU A 88 3.44 14.34 -3.70
N ALA A 89 2.17 13.99 -3.83
CA ALA A 89 1.15 14.26 -2.82
C ALA A 89 1.50 13.57 -1.48
N TRP A 90 1.97 12.33 -1.52
CA TRP A 90 2.40 11.61 -0.32
C TRP A 90 3.66 12.18 0.31
N ILE A 91 4.65 12.58 -0.48
CA ILE A 91 5.85 13.28 0.02
C ILE A 91 5.42 14.58 0.73
N PHE A 92 4.50 15.35 0.14
CA PHE A 92 3.98 16.57 0.75
C PHE A 92 3.24 16.29 2.07
N VAL A 93 2.40 15.25 2.11
CA VAL A 93 1.69 14.82 3.33
C VAL A 93 2.68 14.39 4.41
N ALA A 94 3.70 13.59 4.06
CA ALA A 94 4.74 13.16 4.98
C ALA A 94 5.52 14.35 5.54
N PHE A 95 5.95 15.26 4.68
CA PHE A 95 6.65 16.49 5.07
C PHE A 95 5.80 17.31 6.06
N ARG A 96 4.54 17.57 5.74
CA ARG A 96 3.62 18.27 6.64
C ARG A 96 3.45 17.57 7.98
N SER A 97 3.39 16.25 8.00
CA SER A 97 3.20 15.45 9.22
C SER A 97 4.41 15.52 10.16
N VAL A 98 5.63 15.61 9.62
CA VAL A 98 6.86 15.75 10.41
C VAL A 98 6.95 17.12 11.07
N PHE A 99 6.56 18.18 10.36
CA PHE A 99 6.74 19.56 10.83
C PHE A 99 5.52 20.15 11.56
N ARG A 100 4.34 19.53 11.49
CA ARG A 100 3.14 20.00 12.18
C ARG A 100 2.77 19.11 13.37
N VAL A 101 2.33 19.76 14.45
CA VAL A 101 1.93 19.10 15.72
C VAL A 101 0.61 18.33 15.59
N ARG A 102 -0.20 18.62 14.57
CA ARG A 102 -1.46 17.92 14.32
C ARG A 102 -1.42 17.31 12.91
N PRO A 103 -1.59 15.99 12.78
CA PRO A 103 -1.71 15.36 11.48
C PRO A 103 -2.95 15.90 10.76
N SER A 104 -2.71 16.56 9.63
CA SER A 104 -3.77 17.20 8.82
C SER A 104 -4.53 16.23 7.92
N CYS A 105 -4.26 14.92 8.04
CA CYS A 105 -4.81 13.88 7.16
C CYS A 105 -6.03 13.23 7.80
N SER A 106 -7.14 13.96 7.88
CA SER A 106 -8.37 13.50 8.51
C SER A 106 -9.48 13.14 7.51
N SER A 107 -9.13 12.85 6.25
CA SER A 107 -10.12 12.53 5.22
C SER A 107 -10.10 11.06 4.81
N PRO A 108 -11.24 10.35 4.85
CA PRO A 108 -11.36 9.00 4.29
C PRO A 108 -11.06 8.95 2.79
N TRP A 109 -11.28 10.04 2.06
CA TRP A 109 -10.97 10.15 0.64
C TRP A 109 -9.48 10.09 0.35
N LEU A 110 -8.63 10.60 1.25
CA LEU A 110 -7.19 10.46 1.12
C LEU A 110 -6.77 8.99 1.23
N ALA A 111 -7.35 8.25 2.18
CA ALA A 111 -7.11 6.82 2.29
C ALA A 111 -7.57 6.05 1.04
N ALA A 112 -8.79 6.34 0.58
CA ALA A 112 -9.36 5.73 -0.61
C ALA A 112 -8.50 5.98 -1.86
N PHE A 113 -8.10 7.23 -2.08
CA PHE A 113 -7.22 7.62 -3.19
C PHE A 113 -5.87 6.90 -3.11
N SER A 114 -5.25 6.87 -1.95
CA SER A 114 -3.95 6.22 -1.75
C SER A 114 -4.00 4.72 -1.98
N MET A 115 -5.03 4.06 -1.45
CA MET A 115 -5.21 2.63 -1.61
C MET A 115 -5.60 2.26 -3.05
N LEU A 116 -6.35 3.12 -3.73
CA LEU A 116 -6.66 2.96 -5.14
C LEU A 116 -5.40 3.07 -6.01
N LEU A 117 -4.55 4.07 -5.79
CA LEU A 117 -3.28 4.21 -6.50
C LEU A 117 -2.36 3.01 -6.25
N LEU A 118 -2.28 2.54 -5.01
CA LEU A 118 -1.51 1.35 -4.67
C LEU A 118 -2.05 0.12 -5.40
N TRP A 119 -3.37 -0.08 -5.39
CA TRP A 119 -4.02 -1.19 -6.07
C TRP A 119 -3.75 -1.15 -7.58
N VAL A 120 -3.92 0.01 -8.23
CA VAL A 120 -3.62 0.20 -9.66
C VAL A 120 -2.15 -0.10 -9.95
N SER A 121 -1.23 0.40 -9.12
CA SER A 121 0.21 0.13 -9.29
C SER A 121 0.54 -1.34 -9.22
N LEU A 122 0.00 -2.06 -8.24
CA LEU A 122 0.22 -3.50 -8.08
C LEU A 122 -0.43 -4.31 -9.22
N PHE A 123 -1.58 -3.86 -9.70
CA PHE A 123 -2.26 -4.46 -10.85
C PHE A 123 -1.41 -4.31 -12.12
N GLU A 124 -0.91 -3.11 -12.42
CA GLU A 124 -0.07 -2.87 -13.60
C GLU A 124 1.30 -3.54 -13.50
N LEU A 125 1.92 -3.55 -12.33
CA LEU A 125 3.16 -4.33 -12.13
C LEU A 125 2.94 -5.83 -12.41
N ARG A 126 1.76 -6.36 -12.06
CA ARG A 126 1.41 -7.75 -12.39
C ARG A 126 1.18 -7.94 -13.88
N ASN A 127 0.64 -6.95 -14.59
CA ASN A 127 0.51 -6.94 -16.05
C ASN A 127 1.88 -7.01 -16.74
N LEU A 128 2.88 -6.31 -16.20
CA LEU A 128 4.25 -6.38 -16.71
C LEU A 128 4.92 -7.74 -16.44
N GLY A 129 4.40 -8.50 -15.50
CA GLY A 129 4.85 -9.84 -15.16
C GLY A 129 5.01 -10.08 -13.65
N ALA A 130 4.83 -11.34 -13.24
CA ALA A 130 4.97 -11.72 -11.83
C ALA A 130 6.37 -11.40 -11.27
N GLY A 131 7.41 -11.60 -12.07
CA GLY A 131 8.78 -11.28 -11.67
C GLY A 131 8.99 -9.79 -11.38
N VAL A 132 8.40 -8.90 -12.20
CA VAL A 132 8.47 -7.45 -12.01
C VAL A 132 7.76 -7.05 -10.71
N LEU A 133 6.57 -7.57 -10.48
CA LEU A 133 5.81 -7.35 -9.25
C LEU A 133 6.59 -7.81 -8.01
N ILE A 134 7.10 -9.06 -8.03
CA ILE A 134 7.88 -9.62 -6.90
C ILE A 134 9.14 -8.79 -6.66
N SER A 135 9.85 -8.37 -7.70
CA SER A 135 11.05 -7.54 -7.58
C SER A 135 10.73 -6.19 -6.92
N ALA A 136 9.64 -5.53 -7.33
CA ALA A 136 9.20 -4.28 -6.72
C ALA A 136 8.83 -4.46 -5.24
N MET A 137 8.09 -5.53 -4.90
CA MET A 137 7.74 -5.85 -3.52
C MET A 137 8.99 -6.19 -2.69
N ALA A 138 9.94 -6.94 -3.25
CA ALA A 138 11.18 -7.31 -2.58
C ALA A 138 12.03 -6.08 -2.22
N ILE A 139 12.10 -5.07 -3.09
CA ILE A 139 12.80 -3.81 -2.80
C ILE A 139 12.20 -3.15 -1.54
N VAL A 140 10.89 -3.05 -1.46
CA VAL A 140 10.20 -2.45 -0.30
C VAL A 140 10.45 -3.28 0.96
N TRP A 141 10.32 -4.61 0.90
CA TRP A 141 10.55 -5.48 2.05
C TRP A 141 12.00 -5.42 2.53
N LEU A 142 12.97 -5.44 1.62
CA LEU A 142 14.39 -5.34 1.97
C LEU A 142 14.72 -3.97 2.58
N ALA A 143 14.12 -2.89 2.05
CA ALA A 143 14.26 -1.56 2.62
C ALA A 143 13.70 -1.50 4.06
N ASP A 144 12.50 -2.04 4.30
CA ASP A 144 11.90 -2.08 5.64
C ASP A 144 12.70 -2.94 6.62
N ILE A 145 13.18 -4.10 6.18
CA ILE A 145 14.02 -4.98 6.99
C ILE A 145 15.34 -4.28 7.32
N GLY A 146 16.00 -3.69 6.32
CA GLY A 146 17.24 -2.94 6.48
C GLY A 146 17.08 -1.77 7.44
N ALA A 147 16.01 -0.96 7.26
CA ALA A 147 15.65 0.15 8.14
C ALA A 147 15.43 -0.31 9.59
N TYR A 148 14.74 -1.43 9.77
CA TYR A 148 14.50 -1.99 11.11
C TYR A 148 15.80 -2.40 11.82
N PHE A 149 16.66 -3.17 11.14
CA PHE A 149 17.91 -3.63 11.73
C PHE A 149 18.91 -2.50 11.95
N SER A 150 19.03 -1.60 11.00
CA SER A 150 19.87 -0.40 11.10
C SER A 150 19.43 0.49 12.25
N GLY A 151 18.14 0.80 12.34
CA GLY A 151 17.58 1.59 13.43
C GLY A 151 17.74 0.94 14.80
N ARG A 152 17.69 -0.41 14.88
CA ARG A 152 17.88 -1.15 16.11
C ARG A 152 19.36 -1.23 16.53
N ALA A 153 20.27 -1.43 15.59
CA ALA A 153 21.70 -1.59 15.85
C ALA A 153 22.40 -0.26 16.09
N PHE A 154 22.07 0.76 15.32
CA PHE A 154 22.81 2.03 15.27
C PHE A 154 21.96 3.23 15.68
N GLY A 155 20.65 3.07 15.91
CA GLY A 155 19.72 4.17 16.16
C GLY A 155 20.07 4.99 17.39
N ARG A 156 20.47 6.24 17.20
CA ARG A 156 20.80 7.20 18.25
C ARG A 156 19.90 8.43 18.20
N ARG A 157 19.65 8.99 17.00
CA ARG A 157 18.89 10.22 16.81
C ARG A 157 17.46 9.91 16.44
N LYS A 158 16.49 10.40 17.22
CA LYS A 158 15.05 10.22 16.90
C LYS A 158 14.67 11.05 15.69
N LEU A 159 13.99 10.43 14.71
CA LEU A 159 13.52 11.08 13.49
C LEU A 159 12.33 12.00 13.77
N ALA A 160 11.30 11.48 14.42
CA ALA A 160 10.06 12.20 14.70
C ALA A 160 9.47 11.76 16.04
N PRO A 161 10.02 12.21 17.20
CA PRO A 161 9.64 11.73 18.54
C PRO A 161 8.15 11.85 18.84
N ARG A 162 7.49 12.87 18.30
CA ARG A 162 6.05 13.14 18.51
C ARG A 162 5.12 12.28 17.66
N VAL A 163 5.60 11.74 16.52
CA VAL A 163 4.79 10.95 15.57
C VAL A 163 5.12 9.47 15.70
N SER A 164 6.40 9.13 15.79
CA SER A 164 6.87 7.76 15.94
C SER A 164 8.14 7.72 16.80
N PRO A 165 8.01 7.47 18.11
CA PRO A 165 9.14 7.51 19.05
C PRO A 165 10.15 6.36 18.81
N GLY A 166 9.78 5.34 18.05
CA GLY A 166 10.66 4.23 17.67
C GLY A 166 11.58 4.50 16.48
N LYS A 167 11.23 5.45 15.62
CA LYS A 167 11.98 5.75 14.39
C LYS A 167 13.23 6.60 14.66
N THR A 168 14.35 6.24 13.99
CA THR A 168 15.63 6.95 14.10
C THR A 168 16.14 7.34 12.71
N TRP A 169 17.02 8.34 12.63
CA TRP A 169 17.64 8.76 11.37
C TRP A 169 18.53 7.66 10.77
N GLU A 170 19.18 6.88 11.63
CA GLU A 170 20.04 5.77 11.21
C GLU A 170 19.23 4.55 10.71
N GLY A 171 17.92 4.56 10.93
CA GLY A 171 16.99 3.52 10.47
C GLY A 171 16.12 3.96 9.29
N VAL A 172 16.46 5.05 8.61
CA VAL A 172 15.82 5.54 7.39
C VAL A 172 16.80 5.52 6.26
#